data_f47dd9b140826f3052ba7640976c69ef
#
_entry.id   f47dd9b140826f3052ba7640976c69ef
#
_cell.length_a   1.000
_cell.length_b   1.000
_cell.length_c   1.000
_cell.angle_alpha   90.00
_cell.angle_beta   90.00
_cell.angle_gamma   90.00
#
_symmetry.space_group_name_H-M   'P 1'
#
loop_
_entity.id
_entity.type
_entity.pdbx_description
1 polymer ?
#
loop_
_entity_poly.entity_id
_entity_poly.type
_entity_poly.pdbx_seq_one_letter_code
_entity_poly.pdbx_strand_id
1 'polypeptide(L)'
;MTPEKKQPHEPNPRRATDLVMQLMAIPGRSGEEAEVARFIERRLRQAGAPASAVQRDAVHRRTPIGGNTGNLVFRLPGTRRAPRRMLSAHMDTVPTGLGCRPVL
;
A
#
# COMPACT_ATOMS: atom_id res chain seq x y z
N MET A 1 -4.69 -38.34 7.82
CA MET A 1 -5.17 -36.98 7.82
C MET A 1 -4.25 -36.14 6.95
N THR A 2 -4.64 -35.90 5.71
CA THR A 2 -3.91 -34.99 4.83
C THR A 2 -4.23 -33.57 5.26
N PRO A 3 -3.25 -32.73 5.62
CA PRO A 3 -3.52 -31.34 5.90
C PRO A 3 -4.10 -30.69 4.64
N GLU A 4 -5.25 -30.06 4.79
CA GLU A 4 -5.87 -29.29 3.75
C GLU A 4 -4.82 -28.28 3.23
N LYS A 5 -4.39 -28.44 1.99
CA LYS A 5 -3.49 -27.49 1.36
C LYS A 5 -4.28 -26.20 1.19
N LYS A 6 -4.14 -25.27 2.14
CA LYS A 6 -4.55 -23.91 1.97
C LYS A 6 -4.01 -23.45 0.61
N GLN A 7 -4.89 -23.18 -0.31
CA GLN A 7 -4.47 -22.61 -1.60
C GLN A 7 -3.88 -21.22 -1.32
N PRO A 8 -2.57 -21.00 -1.54
CA PRO A 8 -1.89 -19.79 -1.08
C PRO A 8 -2.31 -18.52 -1.81
N HIS A 9 -3.22 -18.62 -2.77
CA HIS A 9 -3.59 -17.50 -3.64
C HIS A 9 -5.10 -17.22 -3.65
N GLU A 10 -5.85 -17.78 -2.71
CA GLU A 10 -7.27 -17.52 -2.63
C GLU A 10 -7.51 -16.13 -2.02
N PRO A 11 -8.20 -15.22 -2.73
CA PRO A 11 -8.51 -13.90 -2.20
C PRO A 11 -9.43 -13.99 -0.99
N ASN A 12 -9.22 -13.13 -0.02
CA ASN A 12 -10.09 -12.99 1.14
C ASN A 12 -10.85 -11.66 1.05
N PRO A 13 -12.10 -11.65 0.56
CA PRO A 13 -12.84 -10.40 0.35
C PRO A 13 -13.08 -9.61 1.64
N ARG A 14 -13.30 -10.30 2.75
CA ARG A 14 -13.51 -9.65 4.05
C ARG A 14 -12.28 -8.86 4.48
N ARG A 15 -11.10 -9.47 4.41
CA ARG A 15 -9.85 -8.80 4.75
C ARG A 15 -9.56 -7.64 3.81
N ALA A 16 -9.85 -7.80 2.52
CA ALA A 16 -9.68 -6.74 1.54
C ALA A 16 -10.59 -5.55 1.84
N THR A 17 -11.85 -5.79 2.16
CA THR A 17 -12.80 -4.74 2.53
C THR A 17 -12.36 -4.01 3.80
N ASP A 18 -11.96 -4.73 4.83
CA ASP A 18 -11.48 -4.13 6.09
C ASP A 18 -10.25 -3.25 5.84
N LEU A 19 -9.34 -3.70 4.99
CA LEU A 19 -8.14 -2.96 4.65
C LEU A 19 -8.46 -1.66 3.89
N VAL A 20 -9.36 -1.72 2.92
CA VAL A 20 -9.82 -0.54 2.18
C VAL A 20 -10.47 0.47 3.12
N MET A 21 -11.31 0.01 4.04
CA MET A 21 -11.96 0.90 5.01
C MET A 21 -10.94 1.59 5.92
N GLN A 22 -9.91 0.87 6.36
CA GLN A 22 -8.82 1.45 7.14
C GLN A 22 -8.04 2.50 6.34
N LEU A 23 -7.73 2.21 5.08
CA LEU A 23 -7.04 3.15 4.20
C LEU A 23 -7.86 4.43 3.98
N MET A 24 -9.16 4.29 3.74
CA MET A 24 -10.04 5.44 3.51
C MET A 24 -10.15 6.37 4.73
N ALA A 25 -9.99 5.83 5.94
CA ALA A 25 -10.07 6.61 7.17
C ALA A 25 -8.78 7.41 7.46
N ILE A 26 -7.67 7.11 6.79
CA ILE A 26 -6.40 7.82 7.02
C ILE A 26 -6.40 9.13 6.25
N PRO A 27 -6.07 10.28 6.90
CA PRO A 27 -5.89 11.54 6.19
C PRO A 27 -4.72 11.44 5.19
N GLY A 28 -4.96 11.78 3.95
CA GLY A 28 -3.94 11.61 2.90
C GLY A 28 -4.25 12.43 1.65
N ARG A 29 -4.51 13.74 1.79
CA ARG A 29 -4.68 14.58 0.61
C ARG A 29 -3.39 14.69 -0.18
N SER A 30 -3.49 15.09 -1.43
CA SER A 30 -2.33 15.28 -2.32
C SER A 30 -1.27 16.16 -1.67
N GLY A 31 -0.04 15.65 -1.61
CA GLY A 31 1.08 16.29 -0.93
C GLY A 31 1.22 15.93 0.55
N GLU A 32 0.27 15.22 1.14
CA GLU A 32 0.27 14.86 2.57
C GLU A 32 0.00 13.37 2.78
N GLU A 33 0.63 12.50 1.98
CA GLU A 33 0.38 11.06 1.97
C GLU A 33 1.29 10.27 2.92
N ALA A 34 2.14 10.94 3.71
CA ALA A 34 3.13 10.24 4.55
C ALA A 34 2.50 9.27 5.55
N GLU A 35 1.34 9.59 6.10
CA GLU A 35 0.64 8.73 7.05
C GLU A 35 0.09 7.48 6.37
N VAL A 36 -0.46 7.63 5.17
CA VAL A 36 -0.90 6.51 4.33
C VAL A 36 0.28 5.61 4.00
N ALA A 37 1.41 6.20 3.58
CA ALA A 37 2.62 5.45 3.26
C ALA A 37 3.12 4.64 4.47
N ARG A 38 3.14 5.23 5.66
CA ARG A 38 3.53 4.52 6.89
C ARG A 38 2.60 3.35 7.21
N PHE A 39 1.30 3.53 7.00
CA PHE A 39 0.33 2.47 7.19
C PHE A 39 0.60 1.31 6.22
N ILE A 40 0.82 1.61 4.94
CA ILE A 40 1.09 0.59 3.92
C ILE A 40 2.38 -0.17 4.25
N GLU A 41 3.45 0.53 4.59
CA GLU A 41 4.72 -0.09 4.99
C GLU A 41 4.54 -1.05 6.16
N ARG A 42 3.84 -0.60 7.20
CA ARG A 42 3.58 -1.42 8.38
C ARG A 42 2.80 -2.68 8.03
N ARG A 43 1.78 -2.55 7.19
CA ARG A 43 0.97 -3.69 6.75
C ARG A 43 1.77 -4.68 5.91
N LEU A 44 2.62 -4.21 5.03
CA LEU A 44 3.51 -5.06 4.24
C LEU A 44 4.47 -5.84 5.15
N ARG A 45 5.04 -5.17 6.13
CA ARG A 45 5.95 -5.83 7.08
C ARG A 45 5.23 -6.84 7.96
N GLN A 46 4.02 -6.55 8.42
CA GLN A 46 3.19 -7.50 9.15
C GLN A 46 2.83 -8.73 8.32
N ALA A 47 2.70 -8.56 7.01
CA ALA A 47 2.46 -9.67 6.08
C ALA A 47 3.72 -10.49 5.77
N GLY A 48 4.88 -10.10 6.31
CA GLY A 48 6.13 -10.83 6.15
C GLY A 48 7.12 -10.23 5.17
N ALA A 49 6.86 -9.05 4.62
CA ALA A 49 7.80 -8.41 3.71
C ALA A 49 9.09 -8.04 4.46
N PRO A 50 10.27 -8.37 3.90
CA PRO A 50 11.53 -7.91 4.47
C PRO A 50 11.67 -6.39 4.32
N ALA A 51 12.34 -5.74 5.26
CA ALA A 51 12.52 -4.29 5.24
C ALA A 51 13.18 -3.80 3.94
N SER A 52 14.08 -4.60 3.36
CA SER A 52 14.76 -4.28 2.11
C SER A 52 13.86 -4.27 0.88
N ALA A 53 12.68 -4.89 0.95
CA ALA A 53 11.72 -4.95 -0.15
C ALA A 53 10.86 -3.68 -0.26
N VAL A 54 10.83 -2.85 0.78
CA VAL A 54 10.00 -1.65 0.85
C VAL A 54 10.91 -0.43 0.87
N GLN A 55 10.76 0.45 -0.11
CA GLN A 55 11.58 1.64 -0.26
C GLN A 55 10.71 2.85 -0.53
N ARG A 56 11.12 4.01 -0.02
CA ARG A 56 10.57 5.31 -0.41
C ARG A 56 11.62 6.08 -1.18
N ASP A 57 11.20 6.75 -2.24
CA ASP A 57 12.08 7.71 -2.92
C ASP A 57 11.90 9.12 -2.35
N ALA A 58 12.64 10.07 -2.89
CA ALA A 58 12.60 11.46 -2.47
C ALA A 58 12.12 12.38 -3.60
N VAL A 59 11.36 11.86 -4.55
CA VAL A 59 10.91 12.62 -5.72
C VAL A 59 10.01 13.80 -5.33
N HIS A 60 9.34 13.75 -4.20
CA HIS A 60 8.52 14.85 -3.68
C HIS A 60 9.30 16.15 -3.51
N ARG A 61 10.61 16.06 -3.28
CA ARG A 61 11.50 17.23 -3.16
C ARG A 61 11.70 17.97 -4.48
N ARG A 62 11.36 17.33 -5.60
CA ARG A 62 11.53 17.87 -6.96
C ARG A 62 10.21 18.22 -7.63
N THR A 63 9.09 17.98 -6.97
CA THR A 63 7.77 18.32 -7.50
C THR A 63 7.35 19.72 -7.08
N PRO A 64 6.53 20.42 -7.88
CA PRO A 64 6.05 21.77 -7.53
C PRO A 64 5.29 21.84 -6.21
N ILE A 65 4.56 20.77 -5.88
CA ILE A 65 3.76 20.71 -4.64
C ILE A 65 4.64 20.47 -3.41
N GLY A 66 5.78 19.82 -3.60
CA GLY A 66 6.74 19.55 -2.54
C GLY A 66 6.40 18.36 -1.64
N GLY A 67 5.18 18.11 -1.29
CA GLY A 67 4.71 16.97 -0.51
C GLY A 67 5.54 16.57 0.72
N ASN A 68 5.03 15.67 1.53
CA ASN A 68 5.73 15.17 2.73
C ASN A 68 6.26 13.73 2.59
N THR A 69 6.05 13.09 1.44
CA THR A 69 6.62 11.78 1.12
C THR A 69 6.75 11.61 -0.39
N GLY A 70 7.74 10.80 -0.79
CA GLY A 70 7.87 10.36 -2.17
C GLY A 70 7.04 9.13 -2.46
N ASN A 71 7.38 8.45 -3.56
CA ASN A 71 6.72 7.21 -3.92
C ASN A 71 7.13 6.08 -2.98
N LEU A 72 6.19 5.19 -2.72
CA LEU A 72 6.46 3.94 -2.02
C LEU A 72 6.61 2.83 -3.05
N VAL A 73 7.72 2.12 -3.01
CA VAL A 73 8.03 1.03 -3.93
C VAL A 73 8.18 -0.25 -3.14
N PHE A 74 7.38 -1.24 -3.50
CA PHE A 74 7.47 -2.59 -2.95
C PHE A 74 7.91 -3.53 -4.05
N ARG A 75 9.06 -4.17 -3.85
CA ARG A 75 9.65 -5.07 -4.83
C ARG A 75 9.78 -6.47 -4.24
N LEU A 76 9.11 -7.43 -4.85
CA LEU A 76 9.28 -8.83 -4.54
C LEU A 76 10.24 -9.48 -5.54
N PRO A 77 11.24 -10.25 -5.08
CA PRO A 77 12.03 -11.07 -5.98
C PRO A 77 11.12 -12.14 -6.59
N GLY A 78 11.07 -12.18 -7.90
CA GLY A 78 10.31 -13.21 -8.60
C GLY A 78 11.04 -14.55 -8.58
N THR A 79 10.31 -15.61 -8.87
CA THR A 79 10.85 -16.96 -9.06
C THR A 79 11.09 -17.30 -10.53
N ARG A 80 10.66 -16.43 -11.44
CA ARG A 80 10.80 -16.59 -12.90
C ARG A 80 11.48 -15.37 -13.49
N ARG A 81 12.21 -15.57 -14.58
CA ARG A 81 12.96 -14.49 -15.23
C ARG A 81 12.08 -13.48 -15.98
N ALA A 82 10.90 -13.90 -16.45
CA ALA A 82 10.01 -13.04 -17.22
C ALA A 82 8.60 -13.60 -17.26
N PRO A 83 7.59 -12.77 -17.54
CA PRO A 83 7.64 -11.31 -17.59
C PRO A 83 7.61 -10.67 -16.19
N ARG A 84 8.21 -9.50 -16.05
CA ARG A 84 8.05 -8.68 -14.85
C ARG A 84 6.72 -7.95 -14.90
N ARG A 85 6.07 -7.83 -13.76
CA ARG A 85 4.79 -7.12 -13.65
C ARG A 85 4.90 -6.03 -12.60
N MET A 86 4.28 -4.90 -12.88
CA MET A 86 4.19 -3.79 -11.94
C MET A 86 2.71 -3.42 -11.78
N LEU A 87 2.30 -3.27 -10.53
CA LEU A 87 1.02 -2.67 -10.17
C LEU A 87 1.29 -1.26 -9.67
N SER A 88 0.50 -0.31 -10.08
CA SER A 88 0.65 1.08 -9.68
C SER A 88 -0.69 1.62 -9.21
N ALA A 89 -0.65 2.36 -8.11
CA ALA A 89 -1.82 3.03 -7.56
C ALA A 89 -1.38 4.31 -6.85
N HIS A 90 -2.27 5.29 -6.74
CA HIS A 90 -1.99 6.49 -5.98
C HIS A 90 -2.37 6.30 -4.50
N MET A 91 -1.73 7.07 -3.63
CA MET A 91 -1.98 7.05 -2.19
C MET A 91 -2.81 8.24 -1.71
N ASP A 92 -2.94 9.28 -2.53
CA ASP A 92 -3.62 10.50 -2.16
C ASP A 92 -5.13 10.42 -2.36
N THR A 93 -5.82 11.30 -1.63
CA THR A 93 -7.24 11.56 -1.83
C THR A 93 -7.46 13.05 -2.11
N VAL A 94 -8.62 13.37 -2.68
CA VAL A 94 -9.05 14.77 -2.81
C VAL A 94 -9.32 15.38 -1.43
N PRO A 95 -9.17 16.71 -1.25
CA PRO A 95 -9.38 17.35 0.06
C PRO A 95 -10.74 17.07 0.70
N THR A 96 -11.79 16.88 -0.12
CA THR A 96 -13.12 16.53 0.35
C THR A 96 -13.20 15.14 1.02
N GLY A 97 -12.18 14.29 0.81
CA GLY A 97 -12.08 12.99 1.46
C GLY A 97 -11.50 13.02 2.88
N LEU A 98 -11.04 14.19 3.35
CA LEU A 98 -10.51 14.31 4.70
C LEU A 98 -11.60 14.07 5.75
N GLY A 99 -11.26 13.30 6.78
CA GLY A 99 -12.20 12.96 7.82
C GLY A 99 -13.23 11.91 7.42
N CYS A 100 -12.99 11.19 6.32
CA CYS A 100 -13.85 10.12 5.84
C CYS A 100 -14.07 9.06 6.95
N ARG A 101 -15.34 8.68 7.14
CA ARG A 101 -15.74 7.59 8.02
C ARG A 101 -16.43 6.54 7.16
N PRO A 102 -15.67 5.60 6.59
CA PRO A 102 -16.26 4.61 5.70
C PRO A 102 -17.21 3.69 6.47
N VAL A 103 -18.35 3.40 5.85
CA VAL A 103 -19.35 2.47 6.37
C VAL A 103 -19.74 1.50 5.27
N LEU A 104 -20.12 0.29 5.68
CA LEU A 104 -20.68 -0.73 4.79
C LEU A 104 -22.19 -0.58 4.67
#